data_1ebac6420d9499ce72f34d25a5cd3ff4
#
_entry.id   1ebac6420d9499ce72f34d25a5cd3ff4
#
_cell.length_a   1.000
_cell.length_b   1.000
_cell.length_c   1.000
_cell.angle_alpha   90.00
_cell.angle_beta   90.00
_cell.angle_gamma   90.00
#
_symmetry.space_group_name_H-M   'P 1'
#
loop_
_entity.id
_entity.type
_entity.pdbx_description
1 polymer ?
#
loop_
_entity_poly.entity_id
_entity_poly.type
_entity_poly.pdbx_seq_one_letter_code
_entity_poly.pdbx_strand_id
1 'polypeptide(L)'
;LSTESTELPPVAPEVLAEAVENLTPRLRKKLDAATEGCAAGATLAADGTVTLRFGEDALVTLRPGPAGAITTAEQATCSCLLAPRCLHRAAALGAAPLADAPPEPVAAGGPPETHEPAEAAESAGAAGAAEPASAVGLADPVEPAPALTAAQVRAAGALWQVAAEALAAGVTAGGAVVQAELLRAAHTARLAGLPRAEAAALRVVRGLRAARERRAGQRLGDLTGAFRELLHTAGLLASGSADPALTGTARRAYAPGGSLQVHGLCREPVLSATGYGGVVTHLLAPDGSRYSVSDVRPGGLARARGAGSASVALGGATLDHAGLARGGLRIVGATVSGEGRLGAGRGVRATPLPGIAWTERPAAALFARPAAEAVAELSADPEGAETALLGCDVTVVGAAGEHLLVRETRPDAPLLRLLPAHPHPELAHTQNLRRIAAYPGVQLRVLGRPDLDRTATLRPLAVGPVPGADDTLRLPEEWLGRADLGYDRLQGMHFPTGAAASVPLPAAAAPDLLADSPLWRVRRLLETGVAGGRRALAETARGTSSLAAASYGPLRRAGLTAAADLAAALAAEADRRPRDVFGRLADPSPDGYAWAWLAAATHLAAAERSLIAASWAADPSAVTPAAR
;
A
#
# COMPACT_ATOMS: atom_id res chain seq x y z
N LEU A 1 -32.94 4.79 19.40
CA LEU A 1 -32.31 6.08 19.20
C LEU A 1 -30.83 5.79 18.96
N SER A 2 -30.44 5.67 17.69
CA SER A 2 -29.04 5.56 17.28
C SER A 2 -28.39 6.93 17.55
N THR A 3 -27.51 7.01 18.52
CA THR A 3 -26.60 8.14 18.67
C THR A 3 -25.61 8.08 17.52
N GLU A 4 -25.85 8.83 16.44
CA GLU A 4 -24.84 9.12 15.44
C GLU A 4 -23.69 9.81 16.18
N SER A 5 -22.58 9.10 16.33
CA SER A 5 -21.34 9.69 16.88
C SER A 5 -20.86 10.75 15.88
N THR A 6 -20.84 12.01 16.30
CA THR A 6 -20.32 13.11 15.49
C THR A 6 -18.86 12.82 15.16
N GLU A 7 -18.52 12.63 13.89
CA GLU A 7 -17.15 12.42 13.43
C GLU A 7 -16.37 13.72 13.57
N LEU A 8 -15.22 13.67 14.27
CA LEU A 8 -14.35 14.85 14.42
C LEU A 8 -13.64 15.16 13.10
N PRO A 9 -13.43 16.45 12.76
CA PRO A 9 -12.70 16.84 11.56
C PRO A 9 -11.25 16.33 11.62
N PRO A 10 -10.67 15.87 10.50
CA PRO A 10 -9.28 15.45 10.45
C PRO A 10 -8.33 16.59 10.84
N VAL A 11 -7.24 16.24 11.52
CA VAL A 11 -6.22 17.20 11.97
C VAL A 11 -4.89 16.94 11.29
N ALA A 12 -4.22 18.00 10.85
CA ALA A 12 -2.88 17.91 10.30
C ALA A 12 -1.89 17.41 11.37
N PRO A 13 -0.99 16.49 11.00
CA PRO A 13 -0.04 15.86 11.95
C PRO A 13 0.76 16.86 12.77
N GLU A 14 1.21 17.95 12.15
CA GLU A 14 2.00 19.03 12.76
C GLU A 14 1.21 19.81 13.83
N VAL A 15 -0.07 20.08 13.58
CA VAL A 15 -0.94 20.83 14.54
C VAL A 15 -1.12 20.02 15.82
N LEU A 16 -1.29 18.71 15.70
CA LEU A 16 -1.38 17.84 16.88
C LEU A 16 -0.05 17.75 17.60
N ALA A 17 1.06 17.54 16.87
CA ALA A 17 2.40 17.43 17.47
C ALA A 17 2.74 18.70 18.27
N GLU A 18 2.51 19.87 17.70
CA GLU A 18 2.69 21.16 18.37
C GLU A 18 1.82 21.31 19.62
N ALA A 19 0.54 20.94 19.54
CA ALA A 19 -0.37 21.04 20.67
C ALA A 19 0.10 20.17 21.86
N VAL A 20 0.66 18.98 21.60
CA VAL A 20 1.19 18.09 22.64
C VAL A 20 2.55 18.57 23.15
N GLU A 21 3.42 19.06 22.29
CA GLU A 21 4.73 19.62 22.67
C GLU A 21 4.58 20.81 23.62
N ASN A 22 3.59 21.64 23.40
CA ASN A 22 3.29 22.81 24.23
C ASN A 22 2.73 22.46 25.64
N LEU A 23 2.42 21.17 25.93
CA LEU A 23 1.97 20.75 27.23
C LEU A 23 3.14 20.59 28.21
N THR A 24 2.89 20.96 29.48
CA THR A 24 3.81 20.64 30.59
C THR A 24 3.91 19.12 30.79
N PRO A 25 5.02 18.59 31.38
CA PRO A 25 5.17 17.15 31.63
C PRO A 25 4.03 16.57 32.49
N ARG A 26 3.46 17.37 33.40
CA ARG A 26 2.32 16.96 34.23
C ARG A 26 1.03 16.78 33.39
N LEU A 27 0.79 17.66 32.42
CA LEU A 27 -0.39 17.58 31.55
C LEU A 27 -0.23 16.46 30.53
N ARG A 28 0.98 16.25 29.98
CA ARG A 28 1.26 15.12 29.07
C ARG A 28 0.90 13.77 29.69
N LYS A 29 1.17 13.54 30.98
CA LYS A 29 0.81 12.31 31.70
C LYS A 29 -0.71 12.06 31.77
N LYS A 30 -1.52 13.11 31.64
CA LYS A 30 -2.99 13.02 31.70
C LYS A 30 -3.63 12.97 30.31
N LEU A 31 -2.85 13.13 29.25
CA LEU A 31 -3.38 13.34 27.90
C LEU A 31 -4.14 12.12 27.38
N ASP A 32 -3.62 10.91 27.57
CA ASP A 32 -4.30 9.68 27.13
C ASP A 32 -5.69 9.56 27.76
N ALA A 33 -5.78 9.74 29.07
CA ALA A 33 -7.07 9.69 29.78
C ALA A 33 -8.03 10.81 29.37
N ALA A 34 -7.51 11.99 29.02
CA ALA A 34 -8.34 13.11 28.55
C ALA A 34 -8.81 12.93 27.08
N THR A 35 -8.06 12.22 26.28
CA THR A 35 -8.43 11.90 24.89
C THR A 35 -9.48 10.79 24.83
N GLU A 36 -9.43 9.85 25.78
CA GLU A 36 -10.36 8.73 25.85
C GLU A 36 -11.79 9.22 26.12
N GLY A 37 -12.70 8.93 25.21
CA GLY A 37 -14.12 9.27 25.33
C GLY A 37 -14.47 10.74 25.08
N CYS A 38 -13.53 11.66 24.86
CA CYS A 38 -13.86 13.09 24.68
C CYS A 38 -14.71 13.36 23.43
N ALA A 39 -14.62 12.53 22.40
CA ALA A 39 -15.43 12.64 21.19
C ALA A 39 -16.94 12.36 21.41
N ALA A 40 -17.30 11.64 22.47
CA ALA A 40 -18.70 11.32 22.78
C ALA A 40 -19.55 12.57 23.12
N GLY A 41 -18.89 13.66 23.54
CA GLY A 41 -19.55 14.95 23.83
C GLY A 41 -19.46 15.96 22.67
N ALA A 42 -19.10 15.53 21.48
CA ALA A 42 -18.96 16.41 20.33
C ALA A 42 -20.34 16.80 19.76
N THR A 43 -20.49 18.09 19.42
CA THR A 43 -21.68 18.62 18.73
C THR A 43 -21.25 19.30 17.44
N LEU A 44 -21.93 18.97 16.34
CA LEU A 44 -21.69 19.54 15.01
C LEU A 44 -22.68 20.67 14.76
N ALA A 45 -22.20 21.87 14.43
CA ALA A 45 -23.01 22.99 13.98
C ALA A 45 -23.23 22.96 12.47
N ALA A 46 -24.24 23.70 11.99
CA ALA A 46 -24.61 23.76 10.56
C ALA A 46 -23.49 24.31 9.65
N ASP A 47 -22.55 25.06 10.18
CA ASP A 47 -21.38 25.62 9.49
C ASP A 47 -20.16 24.67 9.47
N GLY A 48 -20.32 23.44 9.94
CA GLY A 48 -19.23 22.46 10.03
C GLY A 48 -18.33 22.62 11.25
N THR A 49 -18.60 23.59 12.12
CA THR A 49 -17.86 23.77 13.38
C THR A 49 -18.21 22.65 14.36
N VAL A 50 -17.20 22.02 14.95
CA VAL A 50 -17.38 20.97 15.97
C VAL A 50 -16.99 21.52 17.34
N THR A 51 -17.86 21.34 18.33
CA THR A 51 -17.58 21.75 19.71
C THR A 51 -17.56 20.54 20.64
N LEU A 52 -16.54 20.50 21.53
CA LEU A 52 -16.36 19.45 22.53
C LEU A 52 -16.36 20.08 23.92
N ARG A 53 -17.18 19.55 24.82
CA ARG A 53 -17.27 20.02 26.19
C ARG A 53 -16.42 19.15 27.11
N PHE A 54 -15.57 19.78 27.91
CA PHE A 54 -14.75 19.15 28.93
C PHE A 54 -15.18 19.64 30.32
N GLY A 55 -15.97 18.83 31.03
CA GLY A 55 -16.57 19.23 32.29
C GLY A 55 -17.55 20.39 32.12
N GLU A 56 -17.66 21.23 33.17
CA GLU A 56 -18.55 22.42 33.15
C GLU A 56 -17.84 23.66 32.61
N ASP A 57 -16.52 23.71 32.65
CA ASP A 57 -15.72 24.94 32.54
C ASP A 57 -14.96 25.10 31.22
N ALA A 58 -14.83 24.05 30.37
CA ALA A 58 -14.03 24.16 29.17
C ALA A 58 -14.76 23.66 27.92
N LEU A 59 -14.76 24.52 26.91
CA LEU A 59 -15.29 24.24 25.57
C LEU A 59 -14.15 24.34 24.54
N VAL A 60 -13.93 23.27 23.78
CA VAL A 60 -13.02 23.27 22.64
C VAL A 60 -13.85 23.42 21.37
N THR A 61 -13.45 24.34 20.52
CA THR A 61 -14.08 24.60 19.23
C THR A 61 -13.10 24.30 18.10
N LEU A 62 -13.49 23.39 17.23
CA LEU A 62 -12.75 22.99 16.03
C LEU A 62 -13.44 23.59 14.80
N ARG A 63 -12.75 24.43 14.05
CA ARG A 63 -13.24 25.08 12.82
C ARG A 63 -12.46 24.55 11.63
N PRO A 64 -12.98 23.54 10.90
CA PRO A 64 -12.30 23.02 9.72
C PRO A 64 -12.12 24.10 8.65
N GLY A 65 -10.99 24.09 7.98
CA GLY A 65 -10.75 24.92 6.80
C GLY A 65 -11.53 24.45 5.57
N PRO A 66 -11.33 25.10 4.40
CA PRO A 66 -12.03 24.74 3.15
C PRO A 66 -11.85 23.30 2.70
N ALA A 67 -10.75 22.65 3.13
CA ALA A 67 -10.50 21.22 2.86
C ALA A 67 -11.19 20.28 3.86
N GLY A 68 -12.01 20.79 4.78
CA GLY A 68 -12.68 19.99 5.82
C GLY A 68 -11.75 19.49 6.94
N ALA A 69 -10.52 20.00 7.03
CA ALA A 69 -9.51 19.59 8.02
C ALA A 69 -9.03 20.78 8.87
N ILE A 70 -8.48 20.46 10.05
CA ILE A 70 -7.76 21.38 10.92
C ILE A 70 -6.30 21.40 10.47
N THR A 71 -5.86 22.48 9.82
CA THR A 71 -4.51 22.61 9.24
C THR A 71 -3.65 23.66 9.93
N THR A 72 -4.24 24.50 10.78
CA THR A 72 -3.54 25.53 11.55
C THR A 72 -3.95 25.52 13.03
N ALA A 73 -3.09 26.04 13.88
CA ALA A 73 -3.30 26.07 15.32
C ALA A 73 -4.52 26.90 15.73
N GLU A 74 -4.84 27.95 14.99
CA GLU A 74 -5.93 28.91 15.25
C GLU A 74 -7.32 28.29 15.00
N GLN A 75 -7.39 27.25 14.19
CA GLN A 75 -8.63 26.53 13.88
C GLN A 75 -9.13 25.67 15.08
N ALA A 76 -8.31 25.49 16.09
CA ALA A 76 -8.66 24.77 17.31
C ALA A 76 -8.49 25.69 18.53
N THR A 77 -9.59 26.18 19.08
CA THR A 77 -9.59 27.10 20.22
C THR A 77 -10.20 26.43 21.46
N CYS A 78 -9.78 26.90 22.66
CA CYS A 78 -10.33 26.43 23.93
C CYS A 78 -10.69 27.62 24.82
N SER A 79 -11.80 27.54 25.55
CA SER A 79 -12.26 28.59 26.47
C SER A 79 -11.56 28.60 27.83
N CYS A 80 -10.72 27.59 28.17
CA CYS A 80 -10.10 27.49 29.47
C CYS A 80 -8.96 28.50 29.67
N LEU A 81 -8.63 28.81 30.92
CA LEU A 81 -7.60 29.78 31.30
C LEU A 81 -6.18 29.44 30.82
N LEU A 82 -5.90 28.19 30.52
CA LEU A 82 -4.59 27.72 30.05
C LEU A 82 -4.46 27.72 28.52
N ALA A 83 -5.52 28.10 27.79
CA ALA A 83 -5.46 28.15 26.33
C ALA A 83 -4.38 29.14 25.83
N PRO A 84 -3.71 28.83 24.72
CA PRO A 84 -3.84 27.66 23.85
C PRO A 84 -3.05 26.40 24.31
N ARG A 85 -2.25 26.49 25.38
CA ARG A 85 -1.36 25.43 25.89
C ARG A 85 -2.05 24.56 26.94
N CYS A 86 -3.23 24.03 26.61
CA CYS A 86 -4.07 23.33 27.55
C CYS A 86 -4.32 21.87 27.17
N LEU A 87 -4.62 21.04 28.19
CA LEU A 87 -4.94 19.64 28.04
C LEU A 87 -6.16 19.38 27.15
N HIS A 88 -7.19 20.24 27.26
CA HIS A 88 -8.46 20.06 26.55
C HIS A 88 -8.30 20.18 25.03
N ARG A 89 -7.57 21.23 24.58
CA ARG A 89 -7.26 21.42 23.15
C ARG A 89 -6.43 20.26 22.60
N ALA A 90 -5.38 19.86 23.31
CA ALA A 90 -4.54 18.74 22.91
C ALA A 90 -5.31 17.40 22.88
N ALA A 91 -6.23 17.17 23.83
CA ALA A 91 -7.08 15.98 23.88
C ALA A 91 -8.07 15.95 22.70
N ALA A 92 -8.72 17.07 22.39
CA ALA A 92 -9.64 17.16 21.26
C ALA A 92 -8.94 16.89 19.90
N LEU A 93 -7.77 17.49 19.69
CA LEU A 93 -6.92 17.24 18.52
C LEU A 93 -6.39 15.79 18.49
N GLY A 94 -6.09 15.22 19.67
CA GLY A 94 -5.65 13.83 19.82
C GLY A 94 -6.71 12.79 19.48
N ALA A 95 -7.98 13.10 19.75
CA ALA A 95 -9.12 12.24 19.42
C ALA A 95 -9.52 12.32 17.93
N ALA A 96 -9.17 13.41 17.25
CA ALA A 96 -9.49 13.61 15.84
C ALA A 96 -8.65 12.68 14.94
N PRO A 97 -9.19 12.21 13.79
CA PRO A 97 -8.40 11.45 12.82
C PRO A 97 -7.26 12.32 12.26
N LEU A 98 -6.15 11.69 11.87
CA LEU A 98 -5.09 12.41 11.16
C LEU A 98 -5.53 12.70 9.74
N ALA A 99 -5.34 13.92 9.28
CA ALA A 99 -5.55 14.28 7.89
C ALA A 99 -4.59 13.48 7.00
N ASP A 100 -5.12 12.94 5.91
CA ASP A 100 -4.27 12.45 4.83
C ASP A 100 -3.65 13.66 4.11
N ALA A 101 -2.44 13.49 3.57
CA ALA A 101 -1.92 14.49 2.65
C ALA A 101 -2.97 14.68 1.53
N PRO A 102 -3.39 15.93 1.22
CA PRO A 102 -4.40 16.12 0.20
C PRO A 102 -3.92 15.45 -1.08
N PRO A 103 -4.77 14.69 -1.79
CA PRO A 103 -4.47 14.33 -3.16
C PRO A 103 -4.26 15.66 -3.90
N GLU A 104 -3.13 15.77 -4.61
CA GLU A 104 -2.80 17.03 -5.29
C GLU A 104 -4.02 17.53 -6.07
N PRO A 105 -4.42 18.82 -5.89
CA PRO A 105 -5.40 19.40 -6.75
C PRO A 105 -4.85 19.31 -8.17
N VAL A 106 -5.61 18.73 -9.08
CA VAL A 106 -5.44 18.93 -10.51
C VAL A 106 -5.29 20.45 -10.67
N ALA A 107 -4.11 20.92 -11.08
CA ALA A 107 -3.72 22.32 -11.07
C ALA A 107 -4.78 23.16 -11.80
N ALA A 108 -5.70 23.72 -11.06
CA ALA A 108 -6.51 24.86 -11.48
C ALA A 108 -5.57 26.07 -11.38
N GLY A 109 -5.26 26.63 -12.54
CA GLY A 109 -4.23 27.64 -12.72
C GLY A 109 -4.31 28.81 -11.77
N GLY A 110 -3.23 29.02 -11.04
CA GLY A 110 -2.89 30.31 -10.47
C GLY A 110 -2.40 31.27 -11.57
N PRO A 111 -2.54 32.58 -11.39
CA PRO A 111 -2.12 33.57 -12.39
C PRO A 111 -0.59 33.52 -12.61
N PRO A 112 -0.11 33.85 -13.81
CA PRO A 112 1.30 33.81 -14.13
C PRO A 112 2.05 34.92 -13.40
N GLU A 113 3.05 34.59 -12.62
CA GLU A 113 4.08 35.55 -12.24
C GLU A 113 4.94 35.86 -13.48
N THR A 114 4.92 37.09 -13.85
CA THR A 114 5.72 37.67 -14.94
C THR A 114 7.19 37.71 -14.51
N HIS A 115 8.00 36.84 -15.06
CA HIS A 115 9.44 37.07 -15.14
C HIS A 115 9.76 37.65 -16.50
N GLU A 116 10.36 38.84 -16.50
CA GLU A 116 10.93 39.50 -17.67
C GLU A 116 12.03 38.62 -18.31
N PRO A 117 12.11 38.59 -19.65
CA PRO A 117 13.16 37.86 -20.33
C PRO A 117 14.45 38.69 -20.40
N ALA A 118 15.56 38.10 -19.94
CA ALA A 118 16.89 38.63 -20.24
C ALA A 118 17.24 38.31 -21.71
N GLU A 119 17.76 39.31 -22.39
CA GLU A 119 18.14 39.29 -23.79
C GLU A 119 19.15 38.20 -24.14
N ALA A 120 18.86 37.42 -25.19
CA ALA A 120 19.80 36.51 -25.81
C ALA A 120 20.34 37.11 -27.11
N ALA A 121 21.64 37.19 -27.22
CA ALA A 121 22.36 37.63 -28.43
C ALA A 121 22.29 36.56 -29.51
N GLU A 122 22.06 37.06 -30.75
CA GLU A 122 22.06 36.28 -32.00
C GLU A 122 23.48 35.78 -32.37
N SER A 123 23.55 34.58 -32.88
CA SER A 123 24.49 34.27 -33.97
C SER A 123 23.94 33.17 -34.88
N ALA A 124 23.81 33.52 -36.16
CA ALA A 124 23.40 32.67 -37.26
C ALA A 124 24.57 31.82 -37.77
N GLY A 125 24.26 30.66 -38.32
CA GLY A 125 25.20 29.95 -39.19
C GLY A 125 24.89 28.53 -39.59
N ALA A 126 24.29 28.38 -40.76
CA ALA A 126 24.52 27.34 -41.80
C ALA A 126 24.11 25.87 -41.60
N ALA A 127 23.33 25.47 -42.58
CA ALA A 127 22.88 24.12 -42.91
C ALA A 127 24.00 23.14 -43.27
N GLY A 128 23.84 21.88 -42.93
CA GLY A 128 24.63 20.74 -43.43
C GLY A 128 23.85 19.43 -43.31
N ALA A 129 23.78 18.69 -44.38
CA ALA A 129 22.95 17.55 -44.71
C ALA A 129 23.18 16.29 -43.86
N ALA A 130 22.18 15.44 -43.91
CA ALA A 130 22.05 14.13 -43.27
C ALA A 130 23.02 13.07 -43.75
N GLU A 131 23.43 12.18 -42.85
CA GLU A 131 23.62 10.75 -43.13
C GLU A 131 23.43 9.91 -41.83
N PRO A 132 22.92 8.66 -41.90
CA PRO A 132 22.56 7.88 -40.74
C PRO A 132 23.75 7.01 -40.30
N ALA A 133 24.19 7.14 -39.08
CA ALA A 133 25.11 6.20 -38.46
C ALA A 133 24.46 5.48 -37.29
N SER A 134 24.29 4.18 -37.44
CA SER A 134 24.02 3.25 -36.36
C SER A 134 25.15 3.31 -35.35
N ALA A 135 24.89 3.76 -34.13
CA ALA A 135 25.79 3.55 -33.01
C ALA A 135 24.96 2.96 -31.86
N VAL A 136 25.28 1.73 -31.51
CA VAL A 136 24.91 1.11 -30.25
C VAL A 136 25.48 1.99 -29.15
N GLY A 137 24.62 2.80 -28.53
CA GLY A 137 24.99 3.67 -27.44
C GLY A 137 25.30 2.81 -26.21
N LEU A 138 26.55 2.83 -25.78
CA LEU A 138 26.95 2.50 -24.43
C LEU A 138 26.11 3.37 -23.49
N ALA A 139 25.46 2.72 -22.51
CA ALA A 139 24.72 3.41 -21.47
C ALA A 139 25.62 4.50 -20.86
N ASP A 140 25.12 5.74 -20.82
CA ASP A 140 25.77 6.82 -20.11
C ASP A 140 26.07 6.36 -18.67
N PRO A 141 27.24 6.72 -18.11
CA PRO A 141 27.54 6.41 -16.73
C PRO A 141 26.48 7.05 -15.84
N VAL A 142 25.72 6.20 -15.11
CA VAL A 142 24.75 6.66 -14.11
C VAL A 142 25.51 7.57 -13.15
N GLU A 143 25.21 8.85 -13.16
CA GLU A 143 25.79 9.79 -12.18
C GLU A 143 25.49 9.24 -10.78
N PRO A 144 26.50 9.17 -9.89
CA PRO A 144 26.28 8.68 -8.54
C PRO A 144 25.22 9.57 -7.86
N ALA A 145 24.21 8.94 -7.26
CA ALA A 145 23.17 9.64 -6.53
C ALA A 145 23.83 10.63 -5.53
N PRO A 146 23.33 11.88 -5.42
CA PRO A 146 23.91 12.87 -4.53
C PRO A 146 23.88 12.34 -3.09
N ALA A 147 25.02 12.45 -2.40
CA ALA A 147 25.15 12.04 -1.01
C ALA A 147 24.12 12.76 -0.13
N LEU A 148 23.61 12.08 0.90
CA LEU A 148 22.68 12.68 1.84
C LEU A 148 23.32 13.88 2.56
N THR A 149 22.55 14.93 2.75
CA THR A 149 22.98 16.07 3.56
C THR A 149 23.06 15.70 5.05
N ALA A 150 23.90 16.40 5.80
CA ALA A 150 23.99 16.21 7.25
C ALA A 150 22.63 16.45 7.96
N ALA A 151 21.76 17.31 7.41
CA ALA A 151 20.42 17.54 7.92
C ALA A 151 19.52 16.30 7.73
N GLN A 152 19.58 15.65 6.58
CA GLN A 152 18.85 14.42 6.28
C GLN A 152 19.28 13.27 7.19
N VAL A 153 20.59 13.05 7.34
CA VAL A 153 21.13 12.00 8.23
C VAL A 153 20.69 12.23 9.69
N ARG A 154 20.75 13.49 10.19
CA ARG A 154 20.29 13.81 11.55
C ARG A 154 18.79 13.61 11.72
N ALA A 155 17.97 14.04 10.74
CA ALA A 155 16.52 13.84 10.76
C ALA A 155 16.14 12.36 10.78
N ALA A 156 16.80 11.55 9.95
CA ALA A 156 16.63 10.10 9.92
C ALA A 156 17.03 9.44 11.24
N GLY A 157 18.18 9.85 11.83
CA GLY A 157 18.63 9.37 13.13
C GLY A 157 17.66 9.71 14.27
N ALA A 158 17.12 10.93 14.29
CA ALA A 158 16.10 11.31 15.25
C ALA A 158 14.81 10.50 15.09
N LEU A 159 14.39 10.24 13.85
CA LEU A 159 13.24 9.40 13.55
C LEU A 159 13.46 7.94 13.98
N TRP A 160 14.66 7.39 13.74
CA TRP A 160 15.04 6.07 14.23
C TRP A 160 14.88 5.95 15.74
N GLN A 161 15.41 6.91 16.51
CA GLN A 161 15.35 6.90 17.98
C GLN A 161 13.90 6.85 18.47
N VAL A 162 13.04 7.74 17.95
CA VAL A 162 11.63 7.79 18.35
C VAL A 162 10.88 6.52 17.91
N ALA A 163 11.20 5.96 16.74
CA ALA A 163 10.62 4.71 16.27
C ALA A 163 11.03 3.52 17.17
N ALA A 164 12.30 3.46 17.58
CA ALA A 164 12.81 2.45 18.51
C ALA A 164 12.13 2.54 19.90
N GLU A 165 11.93 3.75 20.41
CA GLU A 165 11.20 4.00 21.66
C GLU A 165 9.72 3.58 21.53
N ALA A 166 9.08 3.92 20.43
CA ALA A 166 7.70 3.53 20.15
C ALA A 166 7.54 2.01 20.05
N LEU A 167 8.47 1.32 19.40
CA LEU A 167 8.49 -0.15 19.33
C LEU A 167 8.71 -0.76 20.74
N ALA A 168 9.64 -0.21 21.52
CA ALA A 168 9.90 -0.68 22.89
C ALA A 168 8.70 -0.47 23.82
N ALA A 169 7.92 0.58 23.60
CA ALA A 169 6.68 0.86 24.32
C ALA A 169 5.53 -0.09 23.89
N GLY A 170 5.43 -0.40 22.60
CA GLY A 170 4.34 -1.17 22.01
C GLY A 170 3.00 -0.44 22.01
N VAL A 171 1.94 -1.08 21.48
CA VAL A 171 0.59 -0.51 21.44
C VAL A 171 0.09 -0.10 22.83
N THR A 172 0.35 -0.90 23.85
CA THR A 172 -0.16 -0.67 25.21
C THR A 172 0.35 0.63 25.83
N ALA A 173 1.61 1.00 25.58
CA ALA A 173 2.23 2.23 26.08
C ALA A 173 2.45 3.28 24.97
N GLY A 174 2.05 2.99 23.73
CA GLY A 174 2.13 3.87 22.56
C GLY A 174 1.03 4.93 22.54
N GLY A 175 0.83 5.64 23.66
CA GLY A 175 -0.18 6.67 23.83
C GLY A 175 0.14 7.98 23.10
N ALA A 176 -0.65 9.03 23.43
CA ALA A 176 -0.61 10.32 22.74
C ALA A 176 0.79 10.97 22.75
N VAL A 177 1.58 10.78 23.81
CA VAL A 177 2.94 11.33 23.89
C VAL A 177 3.87 10.66 22.88
N VAL A 178 3.88 9.32 22.82
CA VAL A 178 4.70 8.56 21.85
C VAL A 178 4.30 8.91 20.42
N GLN A 179 3.01 9.03 20.16
CA GLN A 179 2.48 9.42 18.86
C GLN A 179 2.90 10.85 18.48
N ALA A 180 2.86 11.79 19.41
CA ALA A 180 3.28 13.17 19.15
C ALA A 180 4.78 13.27 18.84
N GLU A 181 5.64 12.49 19.53
CA GLU A 181 7.07 12.45 19.23
C GLU A 181 7.32 11.85 17.82
N LEU A 182 6.60 10.79 17.44
CA LEU A 182 6.64 10.27 16.07
C LEU A 182 6.19 11.31 15.04
N LEU A 183 5.11 12.04 15.29
CA LEU A 183 4.61 13.09 14.40
C LEU A 183 5.61 14.25 14.26
N ARG A 184 6.24 14.68 15.36
CA ARG A 184 7.28 15.71 15.34
C ARG A 184 8.50 15.26 14.54
N ALA A 185 8.96 14.03 14.74
CA ALA A 185 10.08 13.47 13.97
C ALA A 185 9.73 13.30 12.49
N ALA A 186 8.50 12.88 12.17
CA ALA A 186 7.98 12.80 10.81
C ALA A 186 7.97 14.18 10.12
N HIS A 187 7.50 15.21 10.80
CA HIS A 187 7.53 16.58 10.29
C HIS A 187 8.97 17.06 10.03
N THR A 188 9.91 16.76 10.95
CA THR A 188 11.34 17.08 10.76
C THR A 188 11.91 16.35 9.55
N ALA A 189 11.57 15.09 9.34
CA ALA A 189 11.98 14.31 8.17
C ALA A 189 11.43 14.92 6.87
N ARG A 190 10.16 15.36 6.87
CA ARG A 190 9.56 16.08 5.73
C ARG A 190 10.32 17.34 5.38
N LEU A 191 10.62 18.19 6.38
CA LEU A 191 11.37 19.44 6.19
C LEU A 191 12.80 19.19 5.69
N ALA A 192 13.40 18.04 6.06
CA ALA A 192 14.69 17.61 5.55
C ALA A 192 14.63 16.99 4.13
N GLY A 193 13.44 16.86 3.53
CA GLY A 193 13.27 16.24 2.21
C GLY A 193 13.32 14.71 2.23
N LEU A 194 12.77 14.07 3.27
CA LEU A 194 12.66 12.62 3.44
C LEU A 194 11.19 12.16 3.45
N PRO A 195 10.42 12.34 2.37
CA PRO A 195 8.98 12.08 2.36
C PRO A 195 8.63 10.60 2.57
N ARG A 196 9.46 9.64 2.16
CA ARG A 196 9.21 8.21 2.43
C ARG A 196 9.28 7.90 3.93
N ALA A 197 10.27 8.46 4.62
CA ALA A 197 10.42 8.31 6.06
C ALA A 197 9.25 8.95 6.83
N GLU A 198 8.79 10.15 6.40
CA GLU A 198 7.56 10.78 6.91
C GLU A 198 6.34 9.86 6.74
N ALA A 199 6.09 9.37 5.51
CA ALA A 199 4.95 8.51 5.22
C ALA A 199 4.96 7.22 6.04
N ALA A 200 6.14 6.60 6.22
CA ALA A 200 6.30 5.42 7.06
C ALA A 200 5.96 5.71 8.54
N ALA A 201 6.43 6.84 9.08
CA ALA A 201 6.09 7.26 10.45
C ALA A 201 4.59 7.51 10.63
N LEU A 202 3.94 8.19 9.68
CA LEU A 202 2.50 8.42 9.71
C LEU A 202 1.69 7.11 9.67
N ARG A 203 2.15 6.10 8.94
CA ARG A 203 1.54 4.75 8.95
C ARG A 203 1.62 4.10 10.32
N VAL A 204 2.77 4.18 11.00
CA VAL A 204 2.92 3.67 12.36
C VAL A 204 1.98 4.40 13.33
N VAL A 205 1.88 5.73 13.28
CA VAL A 205 0.96 6.49 14.14
C VAL A 205 -0.50 6.10 13.91
N ARG A 206 -0.93 5.99 12.64
CA ARG A 206 -2.29 5.54 12.31
C ARG A 206 -2.56 4.12 12.80
N GLY A 207 -1.60 3.22 12.64
CA GLY A 207 -1.69 1.84 13.12
C GLY A 207 -1.77 1.75 14.65
N LEU A 208 -0.96 2.52 15.38
CA LEU A 208 -1.01 2.61 16.85
C LEU A 208 -2.37 3.11 17.33
N ARG A 209 -2.92 4.16 16.69
CA ARG A 209 -4.26 4.67 17.01
C ARG A 209 -5.33 3.62 16.78
N ALA A 210 -5.36 3.05 15.58
CA ALA A 210 -6.35 2.04 15.21
C ALA A 210 -6.31 0.82 16.15
N ALA A 211 -5.10 0.39 16.56
CA ALA A 211 -4.93 -0.73 17.49
C ALA A 211 -5.41 -0.38 18.91
N ARG A 212 -5.13 0.82 19.41
CA ARG A 212 -5.59 1.29 20.74
C ARG A 212 -7.10 1.48 20.78
N GLU A 213 -7.69 2.02 19.72
CA GLU A 213 -9.13 2.20 19.55
C GLU A 213 -9.87 0.90 19.20
N ARG A 214 -9.15 -0.20 19.01
CA ARG A 214 -9.71 -1.52 18.61
C ARG A 214 -10.61 -1.42 17.37
N ARG A 215 -10.20 -0.61 16.38
CA ARG A 215 -10.97 -0.44 15.13
C ARG A 215 -11.16 -1.78 14.43
N ALA A 216 -12.37 -2.00 13.94
CA ALA A 216 -12.66 -3.16 13.10
C ALA A 216 -11.79 -3.12 11.83
N GLY A 217 -11.13 -4.24 11.51
CA GLY A 217 -10.23 -4.34 10.36
C GLY A 217 -8.76 -3.99 10.65
N GLN A 218 -8.41 -3.44 11.82
CA GLN A 218 -7.02 -3.27 12.20
C GLN A 218 -6.37 -4.64 12.43
N ARG A 219 -5.21 -4.87 11.82
CA ARG A 219 -4.42 -6.10 11.96
C ARG A 219 -3.06 -5.79 12.54
N LEU A 220 -2.63 -6.60 13.48
CA LEU A 220 -1.33 -6.42 14.13
C LEU A 220 -0.18 -6.65 13.14
N GLY A 221 -0.36 -7.55 12.16
CA GLY A 221 0.60 -7.77 11.08
C GLY A 221 0.87 -6.52 10.26
N ASP A 222 -0.17 -5.72 9.93
CA ASP A 222 -0.02 -4.48 9.17
C ASP A 222 0.83 -3.45 9.96
N LEU A 223 0.60 -3.35 11.27
CA LEU A 223 1.39 -2.48 12.14
C LEU A 223 2.85 -2.99 12.28
N THR A 224 3.05 -4.31 12.32
CA THR A 224 4.38 -4.93 12.30
C THR A 224 5.12 -4.58 11.01
N GLY A 225 4.44 -4.65 9.86
CA GLY A 225 4.97 -4.21 8.57
C GLY A 225 5.33 -2.73 8.55
N ALA A 226 4.48 -1.87 9.12
CA ALA A 226 4.73 -0.43 9.21
C ALA A 226 5.96 -0.10 10.09
N PHE A 227 6.12 -0.75 11.23
CA PHE A 227 7.33 -0.59 12.05
C PHE A 227 8.59 -1.07 11.33
N ARG A 228 8.53 -2.23 10.64
CA ARG A 228 9.66 -2.73 9.84
C ARG A 228 10.08 -1.71 8.78
N GLU A 229 9.13 -1.16 8.02
CA GLU A 229 9.42 -0.17 6.99
C GLU A 229 10.01 1.12 7.58
N LEU A 230 9.41 1.65 8.66
CA LEU A 230 9.91 2.85 9.31
C LEU A 230 11.35 2.68 9.82
N LEU A 231 11.61 1.62 10.56
CA LEU A 231 12.95 1.34 11.10
C LEU A 231 13.96 1.07 9.99
N HIS A 232 13.59 0.29 8.97
CA HIS A 232 14.46 0.02 7.84
C HIS A 232 14.86 1.31 7.09
N THR A 233 13.87 2.13 6.72
CA THR A 233 14.09 3.39 6.00
C THR A 233 14.91 4.37 6.86
N ALA A 234 14.50 4.59 8.12
CA ALA A 234 15.20 5.51 9.00
C ALA A 234 16.62 5.05 9.33
N GLY A 235 16.83 3.74 9.54
CA GLY A 235 18.13 3.16 9.84
C GLY A 235 19.13 3.29 8.68
N LEU A 236 18.71 2.98 7.44
CA LEU A 236 19.56 3.11 6.26
C LEU A 236 19.89 4.58 5.96
N LEU A 237 18.90 5.48 6.03
CA LEU A 237 19.15 6.92 5.84
C LEU A 237 20.08 7.49 6.93
N ALA A 238 19.93 7.07 8.18
CA ALA A 238 20.79 7.48 9.30
C ALA A 238 22.23 6.96 9.14
N SER A 239 22.42 5.80 8.49
CA SER A 239 23.75 5.27 8.14
C SER A 239 24.38 5.92 6.90
N GLY A 240 23.68 6.87 6.26
CA GLY A 240 24.18 7.61 5.10
C GLY A 240 23.90 6.95 3.74
N SER A 241 23.01 5.96 3.67
CA SER A 241 22.61 5.38 2.38
C SER A 241 21.92 6.42 1.51
N ALA A 242 22.49 6.72 0.36
CA ALA A 242 22.02 7.73 -0.59
C ALA A 242 21.08 7.15 -1.67
N ASP A 243 20.52 5.98 -1.44
CA ASP A 243 19.56 5.38 -2.38
C ASP A 243 18.32 6.29 -2.55
N PRO A 244 18.05 6.77 -3.78
CA PRO A 244 16.88 7.62 -4.06
C PRO A 244 15.55 6.98 -3.68
N ALA A 245 15.46 5.65 -3.73
CA ALA A 245 14.29 4.91 -3.32
C ALA A 245 14.00 5.09 -1.82
N LEU A 246 15.03 5.25 -0.97
CA LEU A 246 14.87 5.47 0.47
C LEU A 246 14.46 6.91 0.81
N THR A 247 14.95 7.90 0.07
CA THR A 247 14.53 9.29 0.27
C THR A 247 13.08 9.49 -0.14
N GLY A 248 12.66 8.85 -1.22
CA GLY A 248 11.34 8.98 -1.79
C GLY A 248 11.14 10.31 -2.53
N THR A 249 9.93 10.53 -3.03
CA THR A 249 9.54 11.76 -3.74
C THR A 249 8.43 12.48 -2.99
N ALA A 250 8.64 13.77 -2.66
CA ALA A 250 7.65 14.58 -1.93
C ALA A 250 6.42 14.89 -2.78
N ARG A 251 6.61 15.02 -4.08
CA ARG A 251 5.56 15.25 -5.09
C ARG A 251 5.79 14.28 -6.23
N ARG A 252 4.70 13.72 -6.77
CA ARG A 252 4.79 12.95 -8.02
C ARG A 252 5.29 13.92 -9.11
N ALA A 253 6.57 13.79 -9.46
CA ALA A 253 7.11 14.50 -10.59
C ALA A 253 6.50 13.90 -11.86
N TYR A 254 5.90 14.74 -12.67
CA TYR A 254 5.44 14.37 -13.99
C TYR A 254 6.51 14.82 -14.99
N ALA A 255 7.12 13.88 -15.67
CA ALA A 255 8.05 14.14 -16.76
C ALA A 255 7.31 14.30 -18.09
N PRO A 256 7.81 15.11 -19.03
CA PRO A 256 7.28 15.15 -20.38
C PRO A 256 7.37 13.75 -21.01
N GLY A 257 6.23 13.19 -21.38
CA GLY A 257 6.13 11.88 -22.09
C GLY A 257 6.02 12.00 -23.61
N GLY A 258 6.08 13.22 -24.15
CA GLY A 258 5.99 13.44 -25.59
C GLY A 258 4.63 13.06 -26.18
N SER A 259 4.65 12.33 -27.30
CA SER A 259 3.45 11.76 -27.93
C SER A 259 3.35 10.28 -27.59
N LEU A 260 2.23 9.88 -26.97
CA LEU A 260 1.95 8.50 -26.58
C LEU A 260 0.74 7.96 -27.32
N GLN A 261 0.80 6.68 -27.65
CA GLN A 261 -0.36 5.89 -28.06
C GLN A 261 -0.55 4.79 -27.01
N VAL A 262 -1.76 4.69 -26.45
CA VAL A 262 -2.06 3.72 -25.39
C VAL A 262 -3.42 3.07 -25.64
N HIS A 263 -3.53 1.80 -25.27
CA HIS A 263 -4.76 1.01 -25.37
C HIS A 263 -5.19 0.51 -24.00
N GLY A 264 -6.50 0.52 -23.75
CA GLY A 264 -7.07 0.04 -22.50
C GLY A 264 -6.85 -1.47 -22.30
N LEU A 265 -6.50 -1.86 -21.08
CA LEU A 265 -6.40 -3.25 -20.66
C LEU A 265 -7.59 -3.67 -19.79
N CYS A 266 -7.89 -2.91 -18.78
CA CYS A 266 -9.00 -3.10 -17.85
C CYS A 266 -9.20 -1.86 -16.99
N ARG A 267 -10.31 -1.82 -16.25
CA ARG A 267 -10.57 -0.83 -15.18
C ARG A 267 -10.93 -1.53 -13.89
N GLU A 268 -10.63 -0.87 -12.78
CA GLU A 268 -10.97 -1.38 -11.45
C GLU A 268 -11.51 -0.27 -10.54
N PRO A 269 -12.44 -0.60 -9.62
CA PRO A 269 -12.85 0.33 -8.57
C PRO A 269 -11.75 0.47 -7.52
N VAL A 270 -11.55 1.69 -7.06
CA VAL A 270 -10.71 2.01 -5.90
C VAL A 270 -11.61 2.39 -4.74
N LEU A 271 -11.39 1.80 -3.58
CA LEU A 271 -12.07 2.13 -2.34
C LEU A 271 -11.06 2.10 -1.20
N SER A 272 -10.83 3.26 -0.60
CA SER A 272 -9.92 3.44 0.52
C SER A 272 -10.68 3.38 1.85
N ALA A 273 -10.02 2.89 2.89
CA ALA A 273 -10.51 2.95 4.27
C ALA A 273 -10.70 4.40 4.79
N THR A 274 -10.06 5.37 4.13
CA THR A 274 -10.13 6.81 4.47
C THR A 274 -11.29 7.53 3.77
N GLY A 275 -12.23 6.81 3.14
CA GLY A 275 -13.42 7.39 2.53
C GLY A 275 -13.22 7.89 1.09
N TYR A 276 -12.08 7.61 0.46
CA TYR A 276 -11.88 7.88 -0.96
C TYR A 276 -12.44 6.75 -1.81
N GLY A 277 -13.06 7.10 -2.92
CA GLY A 277 -13.58 6.16 -3.90
C GLY A 277 -13.32 6.64 -5.32
N GLY A 278 -13.25 5.71 -6.26
CA GLY A 278 -12.99 6.08 -7.64
C GLY A 278 -12.71 4.90 -8.55
N VAL A 279 -11.99 5.17 -9.64
CA VAL A 279 -11.61 4.19 -10.67
C VAL A 279 -10.17 4.40 -11.10
N VAL A 280 -9.51 3.30 -11.43
CA VAL A 280 -8.26 3.29 -12.20
C VAL A 280 -8.48 2.52 -13.48
N THR A 281 -8.05 3.08 -14.61
CA THR A 281 -8.00 2.39 -15.90
C THR A 281 -6.55 2.13 -16.26
N HIS A 282 -6.22 0.87 -16.47
CA HIS A 282 -4.90 0.40 -16.88
C HIS A 282 -4.76 0.41 -18.39
N LEU A 283 -3.63 0.91 -18.86
CA LEU A 283 -3.35 1.14 -20.26
C LEU A 283 -2.02 0.49 -20.65
N LEU A 284 -1.89 0.14 -21.92
CA LEU A 284 -0.70 -0.47 -22.49
C LEU A 284 -0.31 0.27 -23.77
N ALA A 285 0.97 0.63 -23.88
CA ALA A 285 1.54 1.18 -25.11
C ALA A 285 2.04 0.07 -26.04
N PRO A 286 2.27 0.36 -27.35
CA PRO A 286 2.77 -0.61 -28.31
C PRO A 286 4.12 -1.24 -27.96
N ASP A 287 4.96 -0.54 -27.21
CA ASP A 287 6.26 -1.01 -26.72
C ASP A 287 6.16 -1.91 -25.48
N GLY A 288 4.95 -2.10 -24.94
CA GLY A 288 4.72 -2.86 -23.71
C GLY A 288 4.77 -2.03 -22.43
N SER A 289 5.08 -0.74 -22.51
CA SER A 289 5.05 0.17 -21.36
C SER A 289 3.64 0.30 -20.80
N ARG A 290 3.54 0.31 -19.47
CA ARG A 290 2.26 0.33 -18.75
C ARG A 290 1.96 1.73 -18.23
N TYR A 291 0.73 2.15 -18.40
CA TYR A 291 0.24 3.45 -17.95
C TYR A 291 -1.08 3.29 -17.19
N SER A 292 -1.47 4.34 -16.49
CA SER A 292 -2.77 4.38 -15.81
C SER A 292 -3.38 5.78 -15.85
N VAL A 293 -4.72 5.81 -15.85
CA VAL A 293 -5.51 7.02 -15.62
C VAL A 293 -6.41 6.74 -14.43
N SER A 294 -6.41 7.62 -13.44
CA SER A 294 -7.22 7.44 -12.24
C SER A 294 -8.07 8.67 -11.93
N ASP A 295 -9.30 8.42 -11.48
CA ASP A 295 -10.20 9.41 -10.91
C ASP A 295 -10.66 8.95 -9.52
N VAL A 296 -9.88 9.32 -8.49
CA VAL A 296 -10.11 8.94 -7.08
C VAL A 296 -10.31 10.21 -6.27
N ARG A 297 -11.45 10.33 -5.58
CA ARG A 297 -11.85 11.51 -4.81
C ARG A 297 -12.63 11.08 -3.55
N PRO A 298 -12.88 11.97 -2.59
CA PRO A 298 -13.80 11.70 -1.49
C PRO A 298 -15.18 11.28 -2.00
N GLY A 299 -15.85 10.37 -1.30
CA GLY A 299 -17.18 9.86 -1.67
C GLY A 299 -17.31 8.33 -1.55
N GLY A 300 -16.27 7.67 -1.08
CA GLY A 300 -16.27 6.26 -0.66
C GLY A 300 -16.89 5.31 -1.69
N LEU A 301 -17.68 4.36 -1.20
CA LEU A 301 -18.28 3.29 -2.00
C LEU A 301 -19.20 3.78 -3.13
N ALA A 302 -20.01 4.80 -2.87
CA ALA A 302 -20.93 5.34 -3.87
C ALA A 302 -20.16 5.83 -5.10
N ARG A 303 -19.03 6.54 -4.85
CA ARG A 303 -18.15 6.99 -5.91
C ARG A 303 -17.43 5.82 -6.59
N ALA A 304 -16.86 4.87 -5.84
CA ALA A 304 -16.19 3.70 -6.42
C ALA A 304 -17.10 2.94 -7.40
N ARG A 305 -18.40 2.80 -7.09
CA ARG A 305 -19.40 2.16 -7.95
C ARG A 305 -19.75 2.99 -9.19
N GLY A 306 -19.88 4.32 -9.04
CA GLY A 306 -20.28 5.22 -10.13
C GLY A 306 -19.15 5.66 -11.04
N ALA A 307 -17.90 5.66 -10.57
CA ALA A 307 -16.76 6.20 -11.29
C ALA A 307 -16.40 5.41 -12.56
N GLY A 308 -16.79 4.14 -12.66
CA GLY A 308 -16.51 3.33 -13.85
C GLY A 308 -17.08 3.88 -15.16
N SER A 309 -18.12 4.70 -15.11
CA SER A 309 -18.72 5.42 -16.25
C SER A 309 -18.48 6.94 -16.16
N ALA A 310 -17.59 7.41 -15.28
CA ALA A 310 -17.23 8.81 -15.22
C ALA A 310 -16.32 9.20 -16.41
N SER A 311 -16.46 10.45 -16.88
CA SER A 311 -15.63 10.97 -17.96
C SER A 311 -14.16 11.00 -17.60
N VAL A 312 -13.29 10.61 -18.52
CA VAL A 312 -11.84 10.65 -18.35
C VAL A 312 -11.35 12.08 -18.41
N ALA A 313 -10.79 12.58 -17.30
CA ALA A 313 -10.25 13.93 -17.21
C ALA A 313 -8.83 14.00 -17.77
N LEU A 314 -8.64 13.76 -19.07
CA LEU A 314 -7.34 13.79 -19.74
C LEU A 314 -7.46 14.46 -21.11
N GLY A 315 -6.85 15.64 -21.26
CA GLY A 315 -6.64 16.29 -22.55
C GLY A 315 -7.88 16.52 -23.44
N GLY A 316 -9.08 16.65 -22.84
CA GLY A 316 -10.33 16.81 -23.58
C GLY A 316 -10.83 15.51 -24.23
N ALA A 317 -10.37 14.34 -23.78
CA ALA A 317 -10.89 13.05 -24.26
C ALA A 317 -12.40 12.94 -24.02
N THR A 318 -13.14 12.52 -25.04
CA THR A 318 -14.60 12.34 -25.01
C THR A 318 -15.02 10.93 -24.60
N LEU A 319 -14.17 10.20 -23.85
CA LEU A 319 -14.40 8.87 -23.35
C LEU A 319 -14.68 8.88 -21.85
N ASP A 320 -15.50 7.94 -21.41
CA ASP A 320 -15.57 7.54 -20.01
C ASP A 320 -14.54 6.43 -19.72
N HIS A 321 -14.39 6.07 -18.44
CA HIS A 321 -13.47 5.00 -18.05
C HIS A 321 -13.85 3.63 -18.61
N ALA A 322 -15.14 3.39 -18.87
CA ALA A 322 -15.62 2.16 -19.52
C ALA A 322 -15.17 2.10 -20.98
N GLY A 323 -15.37 3.19 -21.70
CA GLY A 323 -14.92 3.33 -23.08
C GLY A 323 -13.40 3.28 -23.19
N LEU A 324 -12.67 3.91 -22.27
CA LEU A 324 -11.21 3.87 -22.27
C LEU A 324 -10.66 2.47 -21.98
N ALA A 325 -11.25 1.71 -21.06
CA ALA A 325 -10.82 0.34 -20.77
C ALA A 325 -10.92 -0.58 -22.00
N ARG A 326 -11.82 -0.28 -22.94
CA ARG A 326 -12.06 -1.03 -24.18
C ARG A 326 -11.58 -0.30 -25.44
N GLY A 327 -11.16 0.96 -25.32
CA GLY A 327 -10.65 1.81 -26.38
C GLY A 327 -9.16 2.06 -26.24
N GLY A 328 -8.74 3.23 -26.75
CA GLY A 328 -7.40 3.73 -26.63
C GLY A 328 -7.37 5.26 -26.71
N LEU A 329 -6.19 5.82 -26.51
CA LEU A 329 -5.92 7.26 -26.65
C LEU A 329 -4.63 7.50 -27.40
N ARG A 330 -4.65 8.48 -28.30
CA ARG A 330 -3.44 9.17 -28.76
C ARG A 330 -3.32 10.46 -27.96
N ILE A 331 -2.20 10.62 -27.28
CA ILE A 331 -1.96 11.73 -26.36
C ILE A 331 -0.78 12.52 -26.89
N VAL A 332 -0.97 13.84 -27.05
CA VAL A 332 0.09 14.77 -27.44
C VAL A 332 0.39 15.65 -26.24
N GLY A 333 1.67 15.88 -25.96
CA GLY A 333 2.12 16.60 -24.78
C GLY A 333 1.84 15.82 -23.48
N ALA A 334 1.90 14.48 -23.55
CA ALA A 334 1.68 13.65 -22.38
C ALA A 334 2.63 14.02 -21.24
N THR A 335 2.13 13.95 -20.02
CA THR A 335 2.94 13.99 -18.80
C THR A 335 2.77 12.70 -18.05
N VAL A 336 3.88 12.10 -17.59
CA VAL A 336 3.92 10.77 -17.00
C VAL A 336 4.64 10.82 -15.67
N SER A 337 4.05 10.23 -14.62
CA SER A 337 4.75 10.01 -13.34
C SER A 337 5.72 8.83 -13.44
N GLY A 338 6.66 8.71 -12.50
CA GLY A 338 7.58 7.58 -12.43
C GLY A 338 6.89 6.20 -12.34
N GLU A 339 5.63 6.16 -11.89
CA GLU A 339 4.78 4.96 -11.79
C GLU A 339 3.90 4.73 -13.06
N GLY A 340 4.11 5.50 -14.13
CA GLY A 340 3.31 5.38 -15.36
C GLY A 340 1.92 6.03 -15.29
N ARG A 341 1.61 6.84 -14.27
CA ARG A 341 0.33 7.56 -14.22
C ARG A 341 0.34 8.73 -15.18
N LEU A 342 -0.68 8.84 -16.01
CA LEU A 342 -0.86 9.95 -16.96
C LEU A 342 -1.46 11.16 -16.25
N GLY A 343 -0.84 12.32 -16.46
CA GLY A 343 -1.27 13.61 -15.89
C GLY A 343 -2.13 14.41 -16.86
N ALA A 344 -3.11 15.16 -16.32
CA ALA A 344 -4.01 16.02 -17.05
C ALA A 344 -3.49 17.48 -17.13
N GLY A 345 -2.18 17.68 -17.35
CA GLY A 345 -1.53 18.99 -17.38
C GLY A 345 -2.03 19.90 -18.49
N ARG A 346 -1.71 21.20 -18.40
CA ARG A 346 -2.01 22.19 -19.46
C ARG A 346 -1.26 21.80 -20.74
N GLY A 347 -1.98 21.81 -21.89
CA GLY A 347 -1.42 21.50 -23.20
C GLY A 347 -1.49 20.02 -23.58
N VAL A 348 -1.90 19.12 -22.68
CA VAL A 348 -2.20 17.73 -23.01
C VAL A 348 -3.43 17.68 -23.91
N ARG A 349 -3.33 16.99 -25.02
CA ARG A 349 -4.48 16.71 -25.91
C ARG A 349 -4.60 15.20 -26.09
N ALA A 350 -5.80 14.67 -25.88
CA ALA A 350 -6.07 13.25 -26.04
C ALA A 350 -7.19 13.02 -27.06
N THR A 351 -6.93 12.16 -28.02
CA THR A 351 -7.89 11.77 -29.07
C THR A 351 -8.19 10.28 -28.92
N PRO A 352 -9.46 9.88 -28.88
CA PRO A 352 -9.86 8.48 -28.82
C PRO A 352 -9.30 7.66 -29.98
N LEU A 353 -8.92 6.42 -29.69
CA LEU A 353 -8.51 5.41 -30.65
C LEU A 353 -9.35 4.14 -30.44
N PRO A 354 -9.47 3.29 -31.49
CA PRO A 354 -10.00 1.94 -31.32
C PRO A 354 -9.21 1.17 -30.25
N GLY A 355 -9.89 0.28 -29.52
CA GLY A 355 -9.24 -0.67 -28.64
C GLY A 355 -8.55 -1.79 -29.41
N ILE A 356 -7.72 -2.55 -28.70
CA ILE A 356 -7.12 -3.78 -29.19
C ILE A 356 -7.69 -4.98 -28.41
N ALA A 357 -7.84 -6.11 -29.09
CA ALA A 357 -8.20 -7.35 -28.42
C ALA A 357 -7.00 -7.89 -27.61
N TRP A 358 -7.27 -8.68 -26.56
CA TRP A 358 -6.19 -9.32 -25.80
C TRP A 358 -5.42 -10.39 -26.59
N THR A 359 -5.88 -10.71 -27.79
CA THR A 359 -5.21 -11.59 -28.76
C THR A 359 -4.21 -10.86 -29.65
N GLU A 360 -4.27 -9.53 -29.66
CA GLU A 360 -3.40 -8.67 -30.45
C GLU A 360 -2.19 -8.19 -29.66
N ARG A 361 -1.07 -7.92 -30.37
CA ARG A 361 0.08 -7.24 -29.74
C ARG A 361 -0.26 -5.78 -29.43
N PRO A 362 0.21 -5.21 -28.31
CA PRO A 362 1.11 -5.82 -27.31
C PRO A 362 0.40 -6.63 -26.21
N ALA A 363 -0.94 -6.62 -26.12
CA ALA A 363 -1.68 -7.23 -25.02
C ALA A 363 -1.45 -8.76 -24.93
N ALA A 364 -1.36 -9.46 -26.08
CA ALA A 364 -1.09 -10.89 -26.12
C ALA A 364 0.21 -11.30 -25.42
N ALA A 365 1.21 -10.42 -25.36
CA ALA A 365 2.48 -10.69 -24.71
C ALA A 365 2.34 -10.89 -23.19
N LEU A 366 1.32 -10.27 -22.56
CA LEU A 366 1.06 -10.42 -21.12
C LEU A 366 0.68 -11.86 -20.74
N PHE A 367 0.11 -12.63 -21.68
CA PHE A 367 -0.36 -14.00 -21.47
C PHE A 367 0.60 -15.05 -22.04
N ALA A 368 1.70 -14.61 -22.66
CA ALA A 368 2.65 -15.52 -23.31
C ALA A 368 3.61 -16.19 -22.30
N ARG A 369 3.82 -15.60 -21.12
CA ARG A 369 4.76 -16.05 -20.12
C ARG A 369 4.08 -16.90 -19.04
N PRO A 370 4.78 -17.91 -18.47
CA PRO A 370 4.29 -18.60 -17.28
C PRO A 370 4.07 -17.63 -16.10
N ALA A 371 2.99 -17.85 -15.37
CA ALA A 371 2.70 -17.02 -14.18
C ALA A 371 3.84 -17.05 -13.15
N ALA A 372 4.48 -18.20 -12.97
CA ALA A 372 5.64 -18.37 -12.08
C ALA A 372 6.81 -17.46 -12.43
N GLU A 373 7.18 -17.35 -13.71
CA GLU A 373 8.27 -16.48 -14.16
C GLU A 373 7.94 -15.01 -13.93
N ALA A 374 6.71 -14.60 -14.27
CA ALA A 374 6.27 -13.22 -14.07
C ALA A 374 6.27 -12.84 -12.59
N VAL A 375 5.83 -13.74 -11.69
CA VAL A 375 5.86 -13.50 -10.24
C VAL A 375 7.29 -13.49 -9.69
N ALA A 376 8.19 -14.32 -10.21
CA ALA A 376 9.58 -14.32 -9.78
C ALA A 376 10.27 -12.96 -10.06
N GLU A 377 10.04 -12.36 -11.23
CA GLU A 377 10.53 -11.01 -11.55
C GLU A 377 9.95 -9.94 -10.63
N LEU A 378 8.63 -9.97 -10.40
CA LEU A 378 7.97 -9.03 -9.50
C LEU A 378 8.45 -9.17 -8.04
N SER A 379 8.81 -10.38 -7.62
CA SER A 379 9.36 -10.62 -6.28
C SER A 379 10.77 -10.05 -6.13
N ALA A 380 11.50 -9.91 -7.23
CA ALA A 380 12.83 -9.29 -7.25
C ALA A 380 12.77 -7.75 -7.17
N ASP A 381 11.67 -7.13 -7.65
CA ASP A 381 11.42 -5.69 -7.57
C ASP A 381 10.09 -5.40 -6.84
N PRO A 382 10.11 -5.34 -5.51
CA PRO A 382 8.89 -5.14 -4.73
C PRO A 382 8.21 -3.78 -4.94
N GLU A 383 8.95 -2.74 -5.36
CA GLU A 383 8.38 -1.39 -5.56
C GLU A 383 7.51 -1.32 -6.81
N GLY A 384 7.87 -2.05 -7.87
CA GLY A 384 7.05 -2.19 -9.08
C GLY A 384 5.90 -3.18 -8.94
N ALA A 385 5.95 -4.04 -7.93
CA ALA A 385 5.02 -5.18 -7.79
C ALA A 385 3.57 -4.77 -7.49
N GLU A 386 3.33 -3.68 -6.76
CA GLU A 386 1.98 -3.23 -6.40
C GLU A 386 1.13 -2.81 -7.61
N THR A 387 1.77 -2.31 -8.66
CA THR A 387 1.11 -1.86 -9.90
C THR A 387 1.20 -2.87 -11.03
N ALA A 388 1.97 -3.95 -10.84
CA ALA A 388 2.22 -4.93 -11.87
C ALA A 388 1.00 -5.79 -12.17
N LEU A 389 0.72 -5.97 -13.45
CA LEU A 389 -0.33 -6.84 -13.96
C LEU A 389 0.27 -8.13 -14.50
N LEU A 390 -0.36 -9.25 -14.15
CA LEU A 390 -0.04 -10.59 -14.62
C LEU A 390 -1.21 -11.11 -15.47
N GLY A 391 -0.89 -11.65 -16.62
CA GLY A 391 -1.85 -12.35 -17.50
C GLY A 391 -1.56 -13.86 -17.49
N CYS A 392 -2.60 -14.68 -17.38
CA CYS A 392 -2.49 -16.14 -17.53
C CYS A 392 -3.80 -16.74 -18.07
N ASP A 393 -3.68 -17.85 -18.77
CA ASP A 393 -4.82 -18.66 -19.21
C ASP A 393 -4.99 -19.82 -18.22
N VAL A 394 -6.21 -19.98 -17.68
CA VAL A 394 -6.49 -20.93 -16.59
C VAL A 394 -7.75 -21.74 -16.86
N THR A 395 -7.80 -22.96 -16.30
CA THR A 395 -9.01 -23.79 -16.24
C THR A 395 -9.60 -23.73 -14.83
N VAL A 396 -10.88 -23.48 -14.73
CA VAL A 396 -11.62 -23.45 -13.44
C VAL A 396 -11.70 -24.85 -12.87
N VAL A 397 -11.23 -25.03 -11.63
CA VAL A 397 -11.32 -26.28 -10.88
C VAL A 397 -12.57 -26.29 -9.99
N GLY A 398 -12.83 -25.20 -9.26
CA GLY A 398 -14.00 -25.08 -8.40
C GLY A 398 -13.78 -24.15 -7.22
N ALA A 399 -14.78 -24.06 -6.33
CA ALA A 399 -14.69 -23.27 -5.11
C ALA A 399 -14.06 -24.06 -3.97
N ALA A 400 -13.18 -23.42 -3.19
CA ALA A 400 -12.64 -23.94 -1.94
C ALA A 400 -12.61 -22.84 -0.89
N GLY A 401 -13.59 -22.83 0.02
CA GLY A 401 -13.75 -21.76 1.00
C GLY A 401 -13.97 -20.39 0.33
N GLU A 402 -13.10 -19.45 0.64
CA GLU A 402 -13.14 -18.09 0.06
C GLU A 402 -12.48 -17.99 -1.32
N HIS A 403 -11.82 -19.05 -1.78
CA HIS A 403 -11.01 -19.07 -2.99
C HIS A 403 -11.77 -19.73 -4.14
N LEU A 404 -11.55 -19.20 -5.34
CA LEU A 404 -11.79 -19.91 -6.56
C LEU A 404 -10.47 -20.58 -6.97
N LEU A 405 -10.48 -21.92 -7.07
CA LEU A 405 -9.32 -22.70 -7.51
C LEU A 405 -9.30 -22.78 -9.03
N VAL A 406 -8.15 -22.51 -9.59
CA VAL A 406 -7.90 -22.60 -11.03
C VAL A 406 -6.53 -23.25 -11.26
N ARG A 407 -6.33 -23.81 -12.45
CA ARG A 407 -5.05 -24.33 -12.90
C ARG A 407 -4.64 -23.62 -14.19
N GLU A 408 -3.41 -23.15 -14.28
CA GLU A 408 -2.90 -22.61 -15.53
C GLU A 408 -2.96 -23.69 -16.61
N THR A 409 -3.30 -23.33 -17.85
CA THR A 409 -3.51 -24.28 -18.95
C THR A 409 -2.23 -24.95 -19.45
N ARG A 410 -1.07 -24.53 -18.91
CA ARG A 410 0.24 -25.11 -19.22
C ARG A 410 0.42 -26.46 -18.54
N PRO A 411 1.21 -27.38 -19.13
CA PRO A 411 1.55 -28.65 -18.49
C PRO A 411 2.22 -28.42 -17.12
N ASP A 412 1.93 -29.30 -16.16
CA ASP A 412 2.51 -29.31 -14.81
C ASP A 412 2.37 -28.01 -14.02
N ALA A 413 1.42 -27.15 -14.39
CA ALA A 413 1.18 -25.90 -13.72
C ALA A 413 0.56 -26.11 -12.32
N PRO A 414 0.95 -25.28 -11.34
CA PRO A 414 0.40 -25.34 -10.00
C PRO A 414 -1.07 -24.97 -9.94
N LEU A 415 -1.71 -25.34 -8.85
CA LEU A 415 -3.05 -24.88 -8.52
C LEU A 415 -2.96 -23.46 -7.98
N LEU A 416 -3.64 -22.52 -8.66
CA LEU A 416 -3.72 -21.13 -8.27
C LEU A 416 -5.02 -20.83 -7.52
N ARG A 417 -4.97 -19.87 -6.63
CA ARG A 417 -6.11 -19.34 -5.87
C ARG A 417 -6.50 -17.99 -6.43
N LEU A 418 -7.75 -17.79 -6.78
CA LEU A 418 -8.27 -16.46 -7.13
C LEU A 418 -9.07 -15.91 -5.94
N LEU A 419 -8.75 -14.69 -5.53
CA LEU A 419 -9.48 -13.93 -4.52
C LEU A 419 -10.02 -12.63 -5.12
N PRO A 420 -11.15 -12.10 -4.62
CA PRO A 420 -11.64 -10.79 -5.08
C PRO A 420 -10.55 -9.72 -4.98
N ALA A 421 -10.39 -8.91 -6.03
CA ALA A 421 -9.44 -7.79 -6.01
C ALA A 421 -9.79 -6.79 -4.88
N HIS A 422 -11.07 -6.64 -4.59
CA HIS A 422 -11.56 -5.91 -3.43
C HIS A 422 -12.65 -6.73 -2.70
N PRO A 423 -12.56 -6.89 -1.37
CA PRO A 423 -13.46 -7.76 -0.60
C PRO A 423 -14.87 -7.17 -0.37
N HIS A 424 -15.10 -5.88 -0.67
CA HIS A 424 -16.37 -5.22 -0.37
C HIS A 424 -17.54 -5.88 -1.14
N PRO A 425 -18.61 -6.34 -0.46
CA PRO A 425 -19.66 -7.16 -1.05
C PRO A 425 -20.51 -6.44 -2.10
N GLU A 426 -20.59 -5.11 -2.06
CA GLU A 426 -21.31 -4.31 -3.05
C GLU A 426 -20.55 -4.07 -4.35
N LEU A 427 -19.26 -4.39 -4.40
CA LEU A 427 -18.49 -4.43 -5.64
C LEU A 427 -18.70 -5.77 -6.33
N ALA A 428 -18.67 -5.79 -7.68
CA ALA A 428 -19.03 -6.96 -8.45
C ALA A 428 -18.05 -8.14 -8.34
N HIS A 429 -16.84 -7.94 -7.85
CA HIS A 429 -15.77 -8.95 -7.79
C HIS A 429 -16.20 -10.29 -7.17
N THR A 430 -16.73 -10.24 -5.94
CA THR A 430 -17.12 -11.47 -5.22
C THR A 430 -18.24 -12.21 -5.93
N GLN A 431 -19.24 -11.48 -6.46
CA GLN A 431 -20.35 -12.08 -7.18
C GLN A 431 -19.88 -12.74 -8.48
N ASN A 432 -18.98 -12.08 -9.22
CA ASN A 432 -18.41 -12.61 -10.46
C ASN A 432 -17.58 -13.88 -10.20
N LEU A 433 -16.71 -13.89 -9.18
CA LEU A 433 -15.93 -15.08 -8.84
C LEU A 433 -16.81 -16.26 -8.41
N ARG A 434 -17.87 -16.00 -7.64
CA ARG A 434 -18.86 -17.04 -7.29
C ARG A 434 -19.58 -17.58 -8.53
N ARG A 435 -19.87 -16.71 -9.48
CA ARG A 435 -20.48 -17.13 -10.77
C ARG A 435 -19.54 -18.01 -11.57
N ILE A 436 -18.26 -17.61 -11.70
CA ILE A 436 -17.24 -18.40 -12.39
C ILE A 436 -17.05 -19.76 -11.71
N ALA A 437 -17.04 -19.82 -10.38
CA ALA A 437 -16.87 -21.04 -9.61
C ALA A 437 -17.98 -22.09 -9.86
N ALA A 438 -19.15 -21.67 -10.36
CA ALA A 438 -20.26 -22.55 -10.70
C ALA A 438 -20.06 -23.29 -12.05
N TYR A 439 -18.95 -23.01 -12.78
CA TYR A 439 -18.66 -23.63 -14.07
C TYR A 439 -17.26 -24.28 -14.09
N PRO A 440 -17.04 -25.39 -13.34
CA PRO A 440 -15.78 -26.14 -13.41
C PRO A 440 -15.49 -26.59 -14.84
N GLY A 441 -14.20 -26.59 -15.22
CA GLY A 441 -13.74 -26.96 -16.56
C GLY A 441 -13.70 -25.79 -17.55
N VAL A 442 -14.39 -24.67 -17.28
CA VAL A 442 -14.32 -23.49 -18.15
C VAL A 442 -12.92 -22.91 -18.16
N GLN A 443 -12.44 -22.56 -19.35
CA GLN A 443 -11.15 -21.90 -19.52
C GLN A 443 -11.33 -20.39 -19.57
N LEU A 444 -10.46 -19.69 -18.87
CA LEU A 444 -10.48 -18.24 -18.72
C LEU A 444 -9.11 -17.65 -18.97
N ARG A 445 -9.05 -16.59 -19.73
CA ARG A 445 -7.93 -15.66 -19.77
C ARG A 445 -8.10 -14.68 -18.63
N VAL A 446 -7.14 -14.60 -17.72
CA VAL A 446 -7.22 -13.78 -16.48
C VAL A 446 -6.14 -12.73 -16.50
N LEU A 447 -6.52 -11.48 -16.28
CA LEU A 447 -5.60 -10.37 -15.99
C LEU A 447 -5.81 -9.91 -14.54
N GLY A 448 -4.74 -9.89 -13.77
CA GLY A 448 -4.84 -9.53 -12.34
C GLY A 448 -3.50 -9.17 -11.71
N ARG A 449 -3.50 -9.00 -10.40
CA ARG A 449 -2.30 -8.77 -9.59
C ARG A 449 -1.97 -10.01 -8.75
N PRO A 450 -0.70 -10.46 -8.70
CA PRO A 450 -0.31 -11.45 -7.71
C PRO A 450 -0.46 -10.88 -6.30
N ASP A 451 -0.99 -11.69 -5.40
CA ASP A 451 -1.03 -11.35 -3.97
C ASP A 451 0.28 -11.80 -3.34
N LEU A 452 1.18 -10.86 -3.05
CA LEU A 452 2.50 -11.14 -2.53
C LEU A 452 2.53 -11.47 -1.03
N ASP A 453 1.37 -11.49 -0.38
CA ASP A 453 1.19 -11.91 1.01
C ASP A 453 0.60 -13.33 1.14
N ARG A 454 0.27 -13.99 0.02
CA ARG A 454 -0.40 -15.29 -0.02
C ARG A 454 0.20 -16.22 -1.07
N THR A 455 0.28 -17.49 -0.73
CA THR A 455 0.79 -18.53 -1.63
C THR A 455 -0.10 -18.68 -2.86
N ALA A 456 0.53 -18.74 -4.05
CA ALA A 456 -0.09 -18.98 -5.36
C ALA A 456 -1.46 -18.29 -5.54
N THR A 457 -1.55 -17.02 -5.12
CA THR A 457 -2.81 -16.28 -5.11
C THR A 457 -2.76 -15.12 -6.10
N LEU A 458 -3.80 -15.00 -6.93
CA LEU A 458 -4.01 -13.91 -7.88
C LEU A 458 -5.29 -13.16 -7.53
N ARG A 459 -5.26 -11.85 -7.64
CA ARG A 459 -6.43 -10.96 -7.52
C ARG A 459 -6.85 -10.51 -8.92
N PRO A 460 -7.82 -11.20 -9.55
CA PRO A 460 -8.23 -10.91 -10.91
C PRO A 460 -8.95 -9.58 -11.00
N LEU A 461 -8.56 -8.76 -11.96
CA LEU A 461 -9.19 -7.48 -12.31
C LEU A 461 -10.16 -7.64 -13.47
N ALA A 462 -9.76 -8.42 -14.47
CA ALA A 462 -10.59 -8.71 -15.64
C ALA A 462 -10.39 -10.13 -16.13
N VAL A 463 -11.40 -10.65 -16.83
CA VAL A 463 -11.37 -11.97 -17.46
C VAL A 463 -11.85 -11.90 -18.92
N GLY A 464 -11.39 -12.83 -19.72
CA GLY A 464 -11.78 -12.97 -21.13
C GLY A 464 -11.80 -14.42 -21.59
N PRO A 465 -12.22 -14.67 -22.86
CA PRO A 465 -12.13 -15.98 -23.46
C PRO A 465 -10.69 -16.38 -23.76
N VAL A 466 -10.39 -17.67 -23.65
CA VAL A 466 -9.11 -18.24 -24.10
C VAL A 466 -9.18 -18.47 -25.60
N PRO A 467 -8.24 -17.95 -26.39
CA PRO A 467 -8.26 -18.13 -27.85
C PRO A 467 -8.18 -19.61 -28.25
N GLY A 468 -9.07 -20.03 -29.13
CA GLY A 468 -9.11 -21.40 -29.64
C GLY A 468 -9.68 -22.44 -28.66
N ALA A 469 -10.15 -22.06 -27.51
CA ALA A 469 -10.83 -22.97 -26.57
C ALA A 469 -12.34 -23.01 -26.85
N ASP A 470 -12.92 -24.22 -26.85
CA ASP A 470 -14.36 -24.42 -27.00
C ASP A 470 -15.13 -24.09 -25.70
N ASP A 471 -14.57 -24.50 -24.57
CA ASP A 471 -15.15 -24.30 -23.23
C ASP A 471 -14.63 -23.00 -22.60
N THR A 472 -14.95 -21.86 -23.19
CA THR A 472 -14.53 -20.55 -22.70
C THR A 472 -15.68 -19.56 -22.65
N LEU A 473 -15.44 -18.34 -22.13
CA LEU A 473 -16.45 -17.29 -22.05
C LEU A 473 -16.95 -16.84 -23.41
N ARG A 474 -18.23 -16.50 -23.48
CA ARG A 474 -18.90 -15.89 -24.64
C ARG A 474 -19.33 -14.48 -24.26
N LEU A 475 -18.42 -13.53 -24.42
CA LEU A 475 -18.67 -12.14 -24.06
C LEU A 475 -19.28 -11.37 -25.24
N PRO A 476 -20.06 -10.30 -24.99
CA PRO A 476 -20.56 -9.40 -26.02
C PRO A 476 -19.42 -8.82 -26.86
N GLU A 477 -19.66 -8.60 -28.14
CA GLU A 477 -18.64 -8.09 -29.09
C GLU A 477 -18.12 -6.71 -28.66
N GLU A 478 -19.00 -5.85 -28.16
CA GLU A 478 -18.65 -4.52 -27.64
C GLU A 478 -17.75 -4.55 -26.41
N TRP A 479 -17.59 -5.70 -25.75
CA TRP A 479 -16.66 -5.87 -24.64
C TRP A 479 -15.24 -6.21 -25.10
N LEU A 480 -15.01 -6.37 -26.41
CA LEU A 480 -13.72 -6.71 -26.98
C LEU A 480 -13.01 -7.88 -26.26
N GLY A 481 -13.78 -8.92 -25.94
CA GLY A 481 -13.26 -10.13 -25.30
C GLY A 481 -12.79 -9.96 -23.86
N ARG A 482 -13.28 -8.96 -23.11
CA ARG A 482 -12.91 -8.75 -21.70
C ARG A 482 -14.08 -8.25 -20.86
N ALA A 483 -14.14 -8.73 -19.62
CA ALA A 483 -15.07 -8.29 -18.59
C ALA A 483 -14.29 -7.78 -17.38
N ASP A 484 -14.49 -6.52 -17.00
CA ASP A 484 -13.89 -5.90 -15.82
C ASP A 484 -14.64 -6.38 -14.57
N LEU A 485 -14.03 -7.26 -13.77
CA LEU A 485 -14.71 -7.96 -12.67
C LEU A 485 -15.24 -7.03 -11.56
N GLY A 486 -14.71 -5.82 -11.46
CA GLY A 486 -15.18 -4.83 -10.49
C GLY A 486 -16.45 -4.08 -10.90
N TYR A 487 -16.79 -4.08 -12.21
CA TYR A 487 -17.88 -3.31 -12.77
C TYR A 487 -18.86 -4.12 -13.60
N ASP A 488 -18.35 -4.97 -14.52
CA ASP A 488 -19.17 -5.77 -15.40
C ASP A 488 -19.76 -6.96 -14.64
N ARG A 489 -20.99 -7.34 -14.95
CA ARG A 489 -21.65 -8.48 -14.30
C ARG A 489 -21.72 -9.65 -15.25
N LEU A 490 -20.99 -10.72 -14.92
CA LEU A 490 -21.10 -11.98 -15.63
C LEU A 490 -22.47 -12.62 -15.37
N GLN A 491 -23.11 -13.09 -16.45
CA GLN A 491 -24.41 -13.77 -16.43
C GLN A 491 -24.28 -15.18 -17.01
N GLY A 492 -25.28 -16.05 -16.82
CA GLY A 492 -25.24 -17.42 -17.32
C GLY A 492 -25.02 -17.52 -18.83
N MET A 493 -25.53 -16.56 -19.61
CA MET A 493 -25.36 -16.51 -21.06
C MET A 493 -23.92 -16.28 -21.51
N HIS A 494 -23.05 -15.78 -20.62
CA HIS A 494 -21.63 -15.58 -20.91
C HIS A 494 -20.79 -16.85 -20.74
N PHE A 495 -21.39 -17.93 -20.27
CA PHE A 495 -20.72 -19.22 -20.07
C PHE A 495 -21.14 -20.23 -21.15
N PRO A 496 -20.30 -21.23 -21.47
CA PRO A 496 -20.65 -22.24 -22.45
C PRO A 496 -21.90 -23.02 -22.04
N THR A 497 -22.74 -23.36 -22.99
CA THR A 497 -23.91 -24.22 -22.81
C THR A 497 -23.46 -25.67 -22.92
N GLY A 498 -23.34 -26.39 -21.84
CA GLY A 498 -22.90 -27.77 -21.73
C GLY A 498 -22.08 -28.00 -20.48
N ALA A 499 -21.99 -29.21 -20.01
CA ALA A 499 -21.07 -29.56 -18.94
C ALA A 499 -19.66 -29.54 -19.53
N ALA A 500 -18.87 -28.50 -19.20
CA ALA A 500 -17.43 -28.57 -19.39
C ALA A 500 -16.89 -29.81 -18.64
N ALA A 501 -15.84 -30.45 -19.15
CA ALA A 501 -15.28 -31.63 -18.54
C ALA A 501 -14.96 -31.31 -17.07
N SER A 502 -15.63 -32.04 -16.15
CA SER A 502 -15.42 -31.85 -14.72
C SER A 502 -13.95 -32.10 -14.38
N VAL A 503 -13.26 -31.05 -14.00
CA VAL A 503 -11.90 -31.19 -13.47
C VAL A 503 -12.03 -31.75 -12.06
N PRO A 504 -11.46 -32.92 -11.73
CA PRO A 504 -11.54 -33.45 -10.37
C PRO A 504 -10.94 -32.44 -9.40
N LEU A 505 -11.69 -32.11 -8.35
CA LEU A 505 -11.10 -31.40 -7.21
C LEU A 505 -9.97 -32.25 -6.66
N PRO A 506 -8.81 -31.65 -6.33
CA PRO A 506 -7.72 -32.39 -5.69
C PRO A 506 -8.24 -33.09 -4.43
N ALA A 507 -7.90 -34.36 -4.24
CA ALA A 507 -8.34 -35.15 -3.07
C ALA A 507 -7.82 -34.55 -1.75
N ALA A 508 -6.75 -33.78 -1.79
CA ALA A 508 -6.23 -32.99 -0.68
C ALA A 508 -6.12 -31.51 -1.10
N ALA A 509 -6.29 -30.60 -0.13
CA ALA A 509 -5.97 -29.20 -0.35
C ALA A 509 -4.51 -29.08 -0.79
N ALA A 510 -4.24 -28.22 -1.80
CA ALA A 510 -2.86 -27.93 -2.17
C ALA A 510 -2.10 -27.42 -0.93
N PRO A 511 -0.86 -27.90 -0.66
CA PRO A 511 -0.09 -27.49 0.49
C PRO A 511 0.09 -25.97 0.48
N ASP A 512 -0.12 -25.35 1.62
CA ASP A 512 0.16 -23.93 1.80
C ASP A 512 1.54 -23.79 2.42
N LEU A 513 2.57 -23.62 1.58
CA LEU A 513 3.97 -23.54 2.01
C LEU A 513 4.19 -22.48 3.11
N LEU A 514 3.40 -21.41 3.09
CA LEU A 514 3.50 -20.36 4.10
C LEU A 514 2.78 -20.77 5.40
N ALA A 515 1.56 -21.27 5.32
CA ALA A 515 0.76 -21.68 6.48
C ALA A 515 1.38 -22.90 7.18
N ASP A 516 1.93 -23.83 6.40
CA ASP A 516 2.57 -25.05 6.91
C ASP A 516 3.97 -24.80 7.48
N SER A 517 4.58 -23.64 7.13
CA SER A 517 5.89 -23.24 7.63
C SER A 517 5.83 -22.83 9.10
N PRO A 518 6.82 -23.23 9.93
CA PRO A 518 6.92 -22.77 11.32
C PRO A 518 7.28 -21.28 11.48
N LEU A 519 7.37 -20.48 10.39
CA LEU A 519 7.64 -19.04 10.42
C LEU A 519 6.59 -18.25 11.21
N TRP A 520 5.37 -18.77 11.35
CA TRP A 520 4.35 -18.17 12.21
C TRP A 520 4.81 -17.94 13.65
N ARG A 521 5.81 -18.70 14.14
CA ARG A 521 6.40 -18.51 15.48
C ARG A 521 7.20 -17.23 15.56
N VAL A 522 7.97 -16.91 14.53
CA VAL A 522 8.72 -15.64 14.42
C VAL A 522 7.75 -14.48 14.26
N ARG A 523 6.74 -14.63 13.39
CA ARG A 523 5.69 -13.62 13.21
C ARG A 523 5.02 -13.28 14.54
N ARG A 524 4.58 -14.30 15.29
CA ARG A 524 3.94 -14.09 16.58
C ARG A 524 4.87 -13.41 17.60
N LEU A 525 6.17 -13.73 17.59
CA LEU A 525 7.16 -13.08 18.46
C LEU A 525 7.26 -11.59 18.13
N LEU A 526 7.38 -11.22 16.86
CA LEU A 526 7.45 -9.84 16.40
C LEU A 526 6.17 -9.07 16.73
N GLU A 527 5.01 -9.66 16.49
CA GLU A 527 3.70 -9.10 16.83
C GLU A 527 3.53 -8.91 18.34
N THR A 528 4.05 -9.83 19.16
CA THR A 528 4.06 -9.68 20.63
C THR A 528 4.88 -8.45 21.03
N GLY A 529 6.04 -8.23 20.38
CA GLY A 529 6.86 -7.03 20.58
C GLY A 529 6.12 -5.74 20.20
N VAL A 530 5.37 -5.75 19.11
CA VAL A 530 4.57 -4.59 18.70
C VAL A 530 3.37 -4.36 19.63
N ALA A 531 2.67 -5.42 20.04
CA ALA A 531 1.50 -5.31 20.89
C ALA A 531 1.82 -4.82 22.31
N GLY A 532 2.77 -5.48 22.99
CA GLY A 532 3.08 -5.26 24.39
C GLY A 532 4.45 -4.66 24.67
N GLY A 533 5.19 -4.30 23.61
CA GLY A 533 6.53 -3.72 23.70
C GLY A 533 7.61 -4.72 24.14
N ARG A 534 8.81 -4.18 24.36
CA ARG A 534 9.99 -4.93 24.81
C ARG A 534 9.72 -5.78 26.05
N ARG A 535 8.91 -5.24 26.98
CA ARG A 535 8.60 -5.92 28.24
C ARG A 535 7.83 -7.23 28.02
N ALA A 536 6.77 -7.19 27.22
CA ALA A 536 5.94 -8.38 26.95
C ALA A 536 6.75 -9.47 26.24
N LEU A 537 7.63 -9.07 25.32
CA LEU A 537 8.52 -9.99 24.63
C LEU A 537 9.52 -10.64 25.61
N ALA A 538 10.12 -9.86 26.50
CA ALA A 538 11.01 -10.37 27.55
C ALA A 538 10.31 -11.34 28.51
N GLU A 539 9.06 -11.06 28.90
CA GLU A 539 8.26 -11.94 29.76
C GLU A 539 7.96 -13.28 29.05
N THR A 540 7.61 -13.21 27.76
CA THR A 540 7.41 -14.41 26.93
C THR A 540 8.69 -15.24 26.85
N ALA A 541 9.85 -14.59 26.63
CA ALA A 541 11.15 -15.26 26.56
C ALA A 541 11.51 -15.97 27.87
N ARG A 542 11.27 -15.36 29.03
CA ARG A 542 11.54 -15.93 30.36
C ARG A 542 10.59 -17.08 30.71
N GLY A 543 9.30 -16.95 30.40
CA GLY A 543 8.30 -18.00 30.61
C GLY A 543 8.57 -19.27 29.82
N THR A 544 9.35 -19.16 28.75
CA THR A 544 9.77 -20.28 27.90
C THR A 544 11.18 -20.77 28.16
N SER A 545 11.85 -20.34 29.24
CA SER A 545 13.30 -20.57 29.43
C SER A 545 13.71 -22.06 29.51
N SER A 546 12.84 -22.97 29.96
CA SER A 546 13.05 -24.44 29.76
C SER A 546 12.54 -24.94 28.41
N LEU A 547 11.70 -24.16 27.71
CA LEU A 547 11.09 -24.47 26.42
C LEU A 547 11.71 -23.63 25.29
N ALA A 548 12.60 -22.67 25.57
CA ALA A 548 13.15 -21.77 24.57
C ALA A 548 13.91 -22.53 23.45
N ALA A 549 14.71 -23.53 23.83
CA ALA A 549 15.33 -24.44 22.87
C ALA A 549 14.30 -25.27 22.11
N ALA A 550 13.19 -25.66 22.75
CA ALA A 550 12.08 -26.38 22.12
C ALA A 550 11.22 -25.44 21.26
N SER A 551 11.13 -24.14 21.58
CA SER A 551 10.35 -23.16 20.80
C SER A 551 10.92 -22.91 19.40
N TYR A 552 12.25 -22.92 19.27
CA TYR A 552 12.93 -22.72 17.97
C TYR A 552 13.31 -24.04 17.26
N GLY A 553 13.12 -25.18 17.93
CA GLY A 553 13.37 -26.52 17.37
C GLY A 553 12.63 -26.77 16.04
N PRO A 554 11.33 -26.44 15.92
CA PRO A 554 10.61 -26.61 14.66
C PRO A 554 11.20 -25.80 13.50
N LEU A 555 11.68 -24.57 13.75
CA LEU A 555 12.36 -23.75 12.72
C LEU A 555 13.65 -24.43 12.25
N ARG A 556 14.47 -24.93 13.17
CA ARG A 556 15.73 -25.64 12.83
C ARG A 556 15.46 -26.93 12.07
N ARG A 557 14.46 -27.72 12.47
CA ARG A 557 14.07 -28.96 11.75
C ARG A 557 13.56 -28.68 10.35
N ALA A 558 12.94 -27.52 10.13
CA ALA A 558 12.50 -27.08 8.80
C ALA A 558 13.62 -26.43 7.98
N GLY A 559 14.88 -26.44 8.45
CA GLY A 559 16.01 -25.78 7.76
C GLY A 559 16.07 -24.25 7.91
N LEU A 560 15.16 -23.66 8.70
CA LEU A 560 15.06 -22.21 8.90
C LEU A 560 15.95 -21.76 10.07
N THR A 561 17.25 -22.07 9.99
CA THR A 561 18.21 -21.86 11.08
C THR A 561 18.41 -20.38 11.39
N ALA A 562 18.57 -19.55 10.35
CA ALA A 562 18.71 -18.10 10.52
C ALA A 562 17.49 -17.47 11.21
N ALA A 563 16.28 -17.89 10.86
CA ALA A 563 15.05 -17.44 11.53
C ALA A 563 15.05 -17.81 13.03
N ALA A 564 15.51 -19.03 13.36
CA ALA A 564 15.63 -19.48 14.75
C ALA A 564 16.66 -18.66 15.53
N ASP A 565 17.82 -18.38 14.93
CA ASP A 565 18.91 -17.63 15.58
C ASP A 565 18.54 -16.16 15.80
N LEU A 566 17.90 -15.52 14.81
CA LEU A 566 17.41 -14.14 14.93
C LEU A 566 16.29 -14.02 15.97
N ALA A 567 15.37 -14.98 16.02
CA ALA A 567 14.33 -15.00 17.05
C ALA A 567 14.92 -15.18 18.47
N ALA A 568 15.94 -16.02 18.62
CA ALA A 568 16.64 -16.19 19.89
C ALA A 568 17.41 -14.93 20.28
N ALA A 569 18.10 -14.29 19.34
CA ALA A 569 18.82 -13.03 19.56
C ALA A 569 17.87 -11.90 19.97
N LEU A 570 16.70 -11.78 19.31
CA LEU A 570 15.67 -10.82 19.68
C LEU A 570 15.15 -11.05 21.09
N ALA A 571 14.87 -12.30 21.47
CA ALA A 571 14.41 -12.64 22.82
C ALA A 571 15.47 -12.30 23.89
N ALA A 572 16.74 -12.62 23.63
CA ALA A 572 17.85 -12.29 24.50
C ALA A 572 18.02 -10.78 24.66
N GLU A 573 17.92 -10.02 23.56
CA GLU A 573 18.05 -8.56 23.59
C GLU A 573 16.86 -7.88 24.28
N ALA A 574 15.65 -8.42 24.15
CA ALA A 574 14.49 -7.93 24.88
C ALA A 574 14.66 -8.08 26.40
N ASP A 575 15.25 -9.18 26.85
CA ASP A 575 15.50 -9.46 28.28
C ASP A 575 16.74 -8.75 28.83
N ARG A 576 17.66 -8.30 27.98
CA ARG A 576 18.89 -7.61 28.38
C ARG A 576 18.59 -6.25 29.03
N ARG A 577 18.65 -6.19 30.36
CA ARG A 577 18.45 -4.98 31.16
C ARG A 577 19.53 -4.87 32.21
N PRO A 578 20.77 -4.56 31.84
CA PRO A 578 21.84 -4.39 32.79
C PRO A 578 21.49 -3.21 33.74
N ARG A 579 21.69 -3.43 35.04
CA ARG A 579 21.48 -2.42 36.04
C ARG A 579 22.82 -2.03 36.67
N ASP A 580 22.94 -0.76 36.98
CA ASP A 580 24.07 -0.26 37.77
C ASP A 580 23.96 -0.68 39.23
N VAL A 581 24.97 -0.32 40.03
CA VAL A 581 25.03 -0.62 41.46
C VAL A 581 23.88 0.02 42.29
N PHE A 582 23.19 0.99 41.73
CA PHE A 582 22.03 1.67 42.32
C PHE A 582 20.68 1.10 41.80
N GLY A 583 20.73 0.05 40.99
CA GLY A 583 19.52 -0.56 40.41
C GLY A 583 18.91 0.19 39.22
N ARG A 584 19.56 1.25 38.69
CA ARG A 584 19.13 1.97 37.49
C ARG A 584 19.55 1.19 36.26
N LEU A 585 18.81 1.37 35.15
CA LEU A 585 19.24 0.81 33.87
C LEU A 585 20.58 1.43 33.48
N ALA A 586 21.57 0.59 33.27
CA ALA A 586 22.90 1.02 32.83
C ALA A 586 22.89 1.49 31.36
N ASP A 587 22.04 0.86 30.53
CA ASP A 587 21.79 1.25 29.14
C ASP A 587 20.28 1.38 28.94
N PRO A 588 19.71 2.59 28.94
CA PRO A 588 18.29 2.83 28.72
C PRO A 588 17.93 2.81 27.22
N SER A 589 18.91 2.82 26.29
CA SER A 589 18.65 2.88 24.86
C SER A 589 17.83 1.69 24.38
N PRO A 590 16.79 1.90 23.52
CA PRO A 590 16.06 0.84 22.86
C PRO A 590 16.76 0.32 21.60
N ASP A 591 17.91 0.87 21.19
CA ASP A 591 18.56 0.61 19.89
C ASP A 591 18.86 -0.86 19.66
N GLY A 592 19.52 -1.53 20.60
CA GLY A 592 19.85 -2.94 20.45
C GLY A 592 18.60 -3.81 20.25
N TYR A 593 17.52 -3.50 20.98
CA TYR A 593 16.24 -4.16 20.82
C TYR A 593 15.61 -3.88 19.45
N ALA A 594 15.63 -2.63 18.99
CA ALA A 594 15.07 -2.24 17.70
C ALA A 594 15.84 -2.88 16.53
N TRP A 595 17.18 -2.93 16.61
CA TRP A 595 18.01 -3.63 15.60
C TRP A 595 17.75 -5.13 15.56
N ALA A 596 17.68 -5.80 16.70
CA ALA A 596 17.38 -7.23 16.77
C ALA A 596 15.98 -7.53 16.23
N TRP A 597 14.99 -6.69 16.58
CA TRP A 597 13.63 -6.80 16.07
C TRP A 597 13.58 -6.59 14.55
N LEU A 598 14.25 -5.55 14.04
CA LEU A 598 14.30 -5.23 12.61
C LEU A 598 14.96 -6.37 11.81
N ALA A 599 16.06 -6.92 12.31
CA ALA A 599 16.75 -8.04 11.66
C ALA A 599 15.83 -9.26 11.54
N ALA A 600 15.14 -9.63 12.62
CA ALA A 600 14.20 -10.74 12.61
C ALA A 600 12.98 -10.46 11.70
N ALA A 601 12.45 -9.23 11.69
CA ALA A 601 11.32 -8.83 10.86
C ALA A 601 11.68 -8.81 9.36
N THR A 602 12.87 -8.32 9.02
CA THR A 602 13.36 -8.28 7.63
C THR A 602 13.61 -9.68 7.10
N HIS A 603 14.24 -10.54 7.92
CA HIS A 603 14.47 -11.93 7.55
C HIS A 603 13.14 -12.70 7.38
N LEU A 604 12.19 -12.52 8.30
CA LEU A 604 10.85 -13.13 8.19
C LEU A 604 10.19 -12.74 6.87
N ALA A 605 10.15 -11.46 6.55
CA ALA A 605 9.53 -10.97 5.32
C ALA A 605 10.23 -11.51 4.05
N ALA A 606 11.56 -11.66 4.06
CA ALA A 606 12.28 -12.26 2.95
C ALA A 606 11.97 -13.76 2.81
N ALA A 607 11.94 -14.50 3.92
CA ALA A 607 11.61 -15.92 3.93
C ALA A 607 10.16 -16.18 3.47
N GLU A 608 9.21 -15.37 3.94
CA GLU A 608 7.81 -15.46 3.52
C GLU A 608 7.65 -15.18 2.02
N ARG A 609 8.29 -14.14 1.49
CA ARG A 609 8.31 -13.86 0.04
C ARG A 609 8.91 -15.00 -0.76
N SER A 610 9.99 -15.62 -0.27
CA SER A 610 10.61 -16.77 -0.94
C SER A 610 9.65 -17.97 -0.99
N LEU A 611 8.92 -18.25 0.08
CA LEU A 611 7.91 -19.32 0.10
C LEU A 611 6.72 -19.00 -0.82
N ILE A 612 6.29 -17.75 -0.85
CA ILE A 612 5.23 -17.29 -1.75
C ILE A 612 5.69 -17.43 -3.21
N ALA A 613 6.88 -16.97 -3.55
CA ALA A 613 7.43 -17.13 -4.89
C ALA A 613 7.55 -18.61 -5.28
N ALA A 614 8.04 -19.46 -4.37
CA ALA A 614 8.15 -20.91 -4.60
C ALA A 614 6.79 -21.58 -4.82
N SER A 615 5.72 -21.07 -4.21
CA SER A 615 4.36 -21.62 -4.38
C SER A 615 3.79 -21.45 -5.80
N TRP A 616 4.38 -20.56 -6.60
CA TRP A 616 4.01 -20.36 -8.01
C TRP A 616 4.76 -21.29 -8.97
N ALA A 617 5.80 -22.00 -8.50
CA ALA A 617 6.52 -22.99 -9.26
C ALA A 617 5.67 -24.27 -9.42
N ALA A 618 6.07 -25.15 -10.33
CA ALA A 618 5.39 -26.41 -10.59
C ALA A 618 5.16 -27.23 -9.31
N ASP A 619 4.03 -27.93 -9.25
CA ASP A 619 3.58 -28.70 -8.10
C ASP A 619 4.65 -29.73 -7.66
N PRO A 620 5.25 -29.60 -6.46
CA PRO A 620 6.23 -30.56 -5.98
C PRO A 620 5.67 -31.97 -5.77
N SER A 621 4.34 -32.16 -5.77
CA SER A 621 3.69 -33.47 -5.71
C SER A 621 3.72 -34.23 -7.05
N ALA A 622 4.10 -33.58 -8.15
CA ALA A 622 4.38 -34.26 -9.43
C ALA A 622 5.72 -35.01 -9.43
N VAL A 623 6.58 -34.77 -8.45
CA VAL A 623 7.76 -35.60 -8.22
C VAL A 623 7.30 -36.83 -7.46
N THR A 624 6.93 -37.88 -8.21
CA THR A 624 6.70 -39.21 -7.67
C THR A 624 7.89 -39.58 -6.77
N PRO A 625 7.70 -39.95 -5.49
CA PRO A 625 8.80 -40.47 -4.71
C PRO A 625 9.27 -41.73 -5.42
N ALA A 626 10.50 -41.70 -5.95
CA ALA A 626 11.16 -42.87 -6.44
C ALA A 626 11.09 -43.91 -5.34
N ALA A 627 10.44 -45.04 -5.65
CA ALA A 627 10.29 -46.18 -4.76
C ALA A 627 11.63 -46.52 -4.11
N ARG A 628 11.68 -46.50 -2.76
CA ARG A 628 12.69 -47.18 -1.98
C ARG A 628 12.11 -48.47 -1.47
#